data_284e410ea1bcfff025c66352e4198adb
#
_entry.id   284e410ea1bcfff025c66352e4198adb
#
_cell.length_a   1.000
_cell.length_b   1.000
_cell.length_c   1.000
_cell.angle_alpha   90.00
_cell.angle_beta   90.00
_cell.angle_gamma   90.00
#
_symmetry.space_group_name_H-M   'P 1'
#
loop_
_entity.id
_entity.type
_entity.pdbx_description
1 polymer ?
#
loop_
_entity_poly.entity_id
_entity_poly.type
_entity_poly.pdbx_seq_one_letter_code
_entity_poly.pdbx_strand_id
1 'polypeptide(L)' 'WKKHIDYQDETISINFQHFDGDIEQKLQQMSYLIDKSFKNNQSWKLTLPTCVLPTSKGFSHYKNSLEVISEF' A
#
# COMPACT_ATOMS: atom_id res chain seq x y z
N TRP A 1 -24.35 -2.72 -19.83
CA TRP A 1 -23.98 -2.37 -19.44
C TRP A 1 -23.26 -2.15 -18.86
N LYS A 2 -23.01 -1.99 -18.77
CA LYS A 2 -22.16 -1.55 -18.36
C LYS A 2 -21.57 -1.27 -17.56
N LYS A 3 -21.50 -1.14 -17.28
CA LYS A 3 -20.91 -0.62 -16.55
C LYS A 3 -20.02 -0.64 -15.98
N HIS A 4 -19.56 -0.53 -15.93
CA HIS A 4 -18.64 -0.35 -15.38
C HIS A 4 -17.79 -0.13 -14.80
N ILE A 5 -17.90 -0.30 -15.15
CA ILE A 5 -16.95 -0.32 -14.60
C ILE A 5 -15.91 0.42 -13.63
N ASP A 6 -16.03 0.82 -12.60
CA ASP A 6 -15.25 1.65 -11.74
C ASP A 6 -14.35 0.90 -10.82
N TYR A 7 -14.37 -0.38 -10.89
CA TYR A 7 -13.51 -1.18 -10.04
C TYR A 7 -12.04 -1.00 -10.39
N GLN A 8 -11.75 -0.46 -11.52
CA GLN A 8 -10.38 -0.20 -11.89
C GLN A 8 -9.81 0.96 -11.11
N ASP A 9 -10.66 1.69 -10.42
CA ASP A 9 -10.23 2.76 -9.55
C ASP A 9 -10.12 2.30 -8.11
N GLU A 10 -10.19 1.02 -7.90
CA GLU A 10 -10.08 0.45 -6.58
C GLU A 10 -8.77 0.85 -5.93
N THR A 11 -8.87 1.32 -4.71
CA THR A 11 -7.70 1.69 -3.93
C THR A 11 -7.47 0.65 -2.84
N ILE A 12 -6.25 0.17 -2.75
CA ILE A 12 -5.90 -0.78 -1.71
C ILE A 12 -5.51 0.02 -0.47
N SER A 13 -6.11 -0.32 0.65
CA SER A 13 -5.80 0.34 1.91
C SER A 13 -4.84 -0.53 2.70
N ILE A 14 -3.62 -0.07 2.87
CA ILE A 14 -2.59 -0.79 3.61
C ILE A 14 -2.41 -0.08 4.94
N ASN A 15 -2.90 -0.71 6.02
CA ASN A 15 -2.87 -0.12 7.35
C ASN A 15 -2.09 -1.01 8.30
N PHE A 16 -1.06 -0.44 8.90
CA PHE A 16 -0.19 -1.18 9.82
C PHE A 16 -0.98 -1.90 10.90
N GLN A 17 -2.04 -1.29 11.40
CA GLN A 17 -2.81 -1.86 12.50
C GLN A 17 -3.70 -3.03 12.07
N HIS A 18 -3.87 -3.23 10.77
CA HIS A 18 -4.70 -4.33 10.27
C HIS A 18 -3.94 -5.64 10.18
N PHE A 19 -2.64 -5.62 10.40
CA PHE A 19 -1.83 -6.82 10.30
C PHE A 19 -1.51 -7.37 11.69
N ASP A 20 -1.39 -8.69 11.76
CA ASP A 20 -1.06 -9.36 13.01
C ASP A 20 0.40 -9.75 13.03
N GLY A 21 0.91 -9.98 14.25
CA GLY A 21 2.28 -10.39 14.42
C GLY A 21 3.14 -9.26 14.94
N ASP A 22 4.46 -9.47 14.97
CA ASP A 22 5.36 -8.44 15.42
C ASP A 22 5.63 -7.44 14.31
N ILE A 23 6.41 -6.41 14.64
CA ILE A 23 6.67 -5.32 13.69
C ILE A 23 7.28 -5.84 12.39
N GLU A 24 8.23 -6.76 12.51
CA GLU A 24 8.90 -7.29 11.35
C GLU A 24 7.94 -8.00 10.41
N GLN A 25 7.06 -8.83 10.98
CA GLN A 25 6.07 -9.53 10.18
C GLN A 25 5.10 -8.58 9.52
N LYS A 26 4.68 -7.55 10.25
CA LYS A 26 3.77 -6.56 9.69
C LYS A 26 4.40 -5.83 8.51
N LEU A 27 5.64 -5.44 8.66
CA LEU A 27 6.34 -4.74 7.60
C LEU A 27 6.55 -5.61 6.37
N GLN A 28 6.81 -6.89 6.56
CA GLN A 28 6.95 -7.80 5.44
C GLN A 28 5.66 -7.93 4.65
N GLN A 29 4.54 -8.04 5.36
CA GLN A 29 3.24 -8.15 4.70
C GLN A 29 2.90 -6.87 3.94
N MET A 30 3.20 -5.73 4.54
CA MET A 30 2.95 -4.45 3.90
C MET A 30 3.80 -4.30 2.64
N SER A 31 5.06 -4.68 2.73
CA SER A 31 5.96 -4.65 1.58
C SER A 31 5.43 -5.50 0.44
N TYR A 32 4.95 -6.68 0.78
CA TYR A 32 4.38 -7.58 -0.22
C TYR A 32 3.18 -6.94 -0.93
N LEU A 33 2.29 -6.34 -0.16
CA LEU A 33 1.11 -5.70 -0.72
C LEU A 33 1.48 -4.51 -1.60
N ILE A 34 2.47 -3.74 -1.17
CA ILE A 34 2.94 -2.61 -1.94
C ILE A 34 3.50 -3.09 -3.29
N ASP A 35 4.32 -4.11 -3.24
CA ASP A 35 4.91 -4.66 -4.46
C ASP A 35 3.83 -5.19 -5.41
N LYS A 36 2.87 -5.92 -4.86
CA LYS A 36 1.79 -6.46 -5.64
C LYS A 36 0.93 -5.35 -6.27
N SER A 37 0.63 -4.34 -5.49
CA SER A 37 -0.15 -3.20 -6.00
C SER A 37 0.59 -2.49 -7.13
N PHE A 38 1.89 -2.31 -6.96
CA PHE A 38 2.70 -1.67 -7.98
C PHE A 38 2.69 -2.48 -9.27
N LYS A 39 2.88 -3.79 -9.16
CA LYS A 39 2.91 -4.66 -10.33
C LYS A 39 1.57 -4.71 -11.05
N ASN A 40 0.49 -4.57 -10.30
CA ASN A 40 -0.86 -4.57 -10.87
C ASN A 40 -1.30 -3.17 -11.28
N ASN A 41 -0.41 -2.19 -11.14
CA ASN A 41 -0.69 -0.82 -11.53
C ASN A 41 -1.89 -0.25 -10.78
N GLN A 42 -2.01 -0.60 -9.52
CA GLN A 42 -3.10 -0.15 -8.66
C GLN A 42 -2.63 0.94 -7.72
N SER A 43 -3.58 1.78 -7.29
CA SER A 43 -3.30 2.79 -6.29
C SER A 43 -3.39 2.18 -4.90
N TRP A 44 -2.60 2.70 -3.98
CA TRP A 44 -2.70 2.24 -2.59
C TRP A 44 -2.44 3.39 -1.65
N LYS A 45 -3.01 3.27 -0.45
CA LYS A 45 -2.82 4.23 0.61
C LYS A 45 -2.10 3.51 1.74
N LEU A 46 -1.03 4.10 2.22
CA LEU A 46 -0.23 3.49 3.28
C LEU A 46 -0.43 4.25 4.58
N THR A 47 -0.84 3.54 5.63
CA THR A 47 -1.07 4.14 6.93
C THR A 47 -0.16 3.49 7.96
N LEU A 48 0.68 4.30 8.58
CA LEU A 48 1.60 3.87 9.62
C LEU A 48 1.34 4.69 10.87
N PRO A 49 1.69 4.17 12.06
CA PRO A 49 1.49 4.94 13.30
C PRO A 49 2.23 6.27 13.30
N THR A 50 3.33 6.35 12.57
CA THR A 50 4.16 7.55 12.56
C THR A 50 3.87 8.47 11.39
N CYS A 51 3.26 7.96 10.33
CA CYS A 51 2.95 8.79 9.17
C CYS A 51 1.91 8.11 8.30
N VAL A 52 1.34 8.90 7.40
CA VAL A 52 0.34 8.42 6.46
C VAL A 52 0.71 8.94 5.08
N LEU A 53 0.76 8.03 4.12
CA LEU A 53 0.99 8.41 2.73
C LEU A 53 -0.35 8.44 2.01
N PRO A 54 -0.61 9.49 1.24
CA PRO A 54 -1.89 9.60 0.54
C PRO A 54 -1.99 8.55 -0.56
N THR A 55 -3.20 8.31 -1.01
CA THR A 55 -3.46 7.38 -2.10
C THR A 55 -2.74 7.85 -3.35
N SER A 56 -1.96 6.95 -3.94
CA SER A 56 -1.24 7.27 -5.16
C SER A 56 -0.77 5.98 -5.79
N LYS A 57 -0.15 6.08 -6.94
CA LYS A 57 0.41 4.91 -7.62
C LYS A 57 1.65 5.35 -8.39
N GLY A 58 2.35 4.37 -8.96
CA GLY A 58 3.52 4.64 -9.75
C GLY A 58 4.79 4.39 -8.99
N PHE A 59 5.91 4.47 -9.68
CA PHE A 59 7.20 4.14 -9.10
C PHE A 59 7.59 5.05 -7.94
N SER A 60 7.31 6.33 -8.05
CA SER A 60 7.65 7.28 -6.98
C SER A 60 6.96 6.89 -5.68
N HIS A 61 5.68 6.55 -5.77
CA HIS A 61 4.93 6.15 -4.59
C HIS A 61 5.44 4.82 -4.05
N TYR A 62 5.77 3.90 -4.94
CA TYR A 62 6.34 2.62 -4.57
C TYR A 62 7.63 2.82 -3.77
N LYS A 63 8.52 3.64 -4.30
CA LYS A 63 9.79 3.90 -3.65
C LYS A 63 9.59 4.58 -2.29
N ASN A 64 8.71 5.57 -2.24
CA ASN A 64 8.43 6.27 -0.98
C ASN A 64 7.85 5.33 0.07
N SER A 65 6.96 4.45 -0.35
CA SER A 65 6.35 3.51 0.58
C SER A 65 7.40 2.58 1.18
N LEU A 66 8.28 2.04 0.36
CA LEU A 66 9.33 1.16 0.84
C LEU A 66 10.31 1.90 1.76
N GLU A 67 10.59 3.16 1.44
CA GLU A 67 11.49 3.95 2.25
C GLU A 67 10.91 4.19 3.65
N VAL A 68 9.63 4.52 3.70
CA VAL A 68 8.95 4.74 4.97
C VAL A 68 8.95 3.47 5.81
N ILE A 69 8.69 2.33 5.19
CA ILE A 69 8.70 1.05 5.87
C ILE A 69 10.10 0.74 6.40
N SER A 70 11.09 1.03 5.60
CA SER A 70 12.49 0.78 5.96
C SER A 70 12.92 1.60 7.17
N GLU A 71 12.37 2.80 7.31
CA GLU A 71 12.72 3.68 8.42
C GLU A 71 11.86 3.46 9.65
N PHE A 72 10.85 2.67 9.54
CA PHE A 72 9.96 2.40 10.65
C PHE A 72 10.65 1.56 11.72
#